data_9dc5eec0f49f002c84a29ad755c97b8c
#
_entry.id   9dc5eec0f49f002c84a29ad755c97b8c
#
_cell.length_a   1.000
_cell.length_b   1.000
_cell.length_c   1.000
_cell.angle_alpha   90.00
_cell.angle_beta   90.00
_cell.angle_gamma   90.00
#
_symmetry.space_group_name_H-M   'P 1'
#
loop_
_entity.id
_entity.type
_entity.pdbx_description
1 polymer ?
#
loop_
_entity_poly.entity_id
_entity_poly.type
_entity_poly.pdbx_seq_one_letter_code
_entity_poly.pdbx_strand_id
1 'polypeptide(L)'
;MKQTRTELARWLSKAGYETIEPMEFYRHMFPAGELAEYTTTPRAEEANQEWKYNAILLENTHQVKKVFKKDPRSGQKVLTEKEVWKNYIVTDDLSRIEKAVNQYGSTESEFYIAPLSYLGRKRTKANERWIYACIVEVDHPRTANEDGHRRQHGMEQLIHDWTKSSMPYAMPTACVCSGSGLHLIYLLDRPYQIQTEHQKWQWDNFRNRFTERVWNKYVTKAAIQYENHCQSFRVVGTRTKKNQVVEAFWLSRKRFTIDELFSQVWLDEPTKAKNLKQFMKDADKHMRAVYAPNAEMKTEKGYMPKLAQEPSPKMLAAQEQWPDWYQRRVIEHQPPKQPGQWTVSRGVYDWFFREAQKGAFVGSRYHRVHALAEFAVKCGITYDEFKKDAYELYKIFSELDKDEPFHYQEFVKARDEYFSTISHKSTRDWIERSTGIHMKPPAKRNGRSRQDHLQADVVINKETGRPIMNNCKANRDFTLQYMRENGLITGRPVGSGTKQAQVEAWQAANPGSSKADCARATGIDPKTIRKWWK
;
A
#
# COMPACT_ATOMS: atom_id res chain seq x y z
N MET A 1 -11.65 29.46 -25.47
CA MET A 1 -12.61 28.38 -25.15
C MET A 1 -13.37 28.77 -23.88
N LYS A 2 -14.70 28.57 -23.82
CA LYS A 2 -15.44 28.78 -22.57
C LYS A 2 -14.93 27.78 -21.53
N GLN A 3 -14.54 28.27 -20.37
CA GLN A 3 -14.20 27.45 -19.22
C GLN A 3 -15.45 26.67 -18.77
N THR A 4 -15.31 25.36 -18.58
CA THR A 4 -16.39 24.50 -18.13
C THR A 4 -16.17 24.10 -16.68
N ARG A 5 -17.24 24.03 -15.91
CA ARG A 5 -17.20 23.55 -14.53
C ARG A 5 -17.34 22.02 -14.50
N THR A 6 -16.73 21.40 -13.52
CA THR A 6 -16.91 19.95 -13.27
C THR A 6 -18.35 19.65 -12.85
N GLU A 7 -18.81 18.42 -12.98
CA GLU A 7 -20.14 18.00 -12.53
C GLU A 7 -20.30 18.19 -11.02
N LEU A 8 -19.28 17.80 -10.26
CA LEU A 8 -19.24 17.97 -8.81
C LEU A 8 -19.33 19.44 -8.40
N ALA A 9 -18.60 20.33 -9.07
CA ALA A 9 -18.63 21.76 -8.79
C ALA A 9 -20.00 22.36 -9.08
N ARG A 10 -20.67 21.93 -10.15
CA ARG A 10 -22.04 22.34 -10.44
C ARG A 10 -23.04 21.87 -9.38
N TRP A 11 -22.87 20.61 -8.93
CA TRP A 11 -23.71 20.05 -7.88
C TRP A 11 -23.54 20.83 -6.55
N LEU A 12 -22.30 21.08 -6.11
CA LEU A 12 -22.00 21.82 -4.89
C LEU A 12 -22.56 23.26 -4.93
N SER A 13 -22.38 23.96 -6.04
CA SER A 13 -22.97 25.30 -6.20
C SER A 13 -24.49 25.27 -6.14
N LYS A 14 -25.13 24.27 -6.77
CA LYS A 14 -26.60 24.10 -6.71
C LYS A 14 -27.08 23.77 -5.29
N ALA A 15 -26.27 23.06 -4.53
CA ALA A 15 -26.55 22.73 -3.13
C ALA A 15 -26.27 23.91 -2.17
N GLY A 16 -25.82 25.07 -2.67
CA GLY A 16 -25.61 26.29 -1.91
C GLY A 16 -24.24 26.40 -1.22
N TYR A 17 -23.28 25.56 -1.57
CA TYR A 17 -21.93 25.66 -1.05
C TYR A 17 -21.17 26.85 -1.68
N GLU A 18 -20.47 27.60 -0.85
CA GLU A 18 -19.73 28.78 -1.27
C GLU A 18 -18.39 28.40 -1.89
N THR A 19 -18.11 28.97 -3.06
CA THR A 19 -16.82 28.80 -3.75
C THR A 19 -15.72 29.58 -3.05
N ILE A 20 -14.52 29.05 -2.98
CA ILE A 20 -13.35 29.69 -2.40
C ILE A 20 -12.46 30.22 -3.53
N GLU A 21 -12.08 31.47 -3.44
CA GLU A 21 -11.08 32.06 -4.34
C GLU A 21 -9.74 31.30 -4.23
N PRO A 22 -9.05 31.02 -5.33
CA PRO A 22 -7.84 30.22 -5.32
C PRO A 22 -6.77 30.71 -4.36
N MET A 23 -6.49 32.00 -4.36
CA MET A 23 -5.45 32.56 -3.46
C MET A 23 -5.92 32.62 -2.00
N GLU A 24 -7.20 32.82 -1.76
CA GLU A 24 -7.79 32.68 -0.42
C GLU A 24 -7.60 31.25 0.10
N PHE A 25 -7.88 30.23 -0.73
CA PHE A 25 -7.68 28.83 -0.36
C PHE A 25 -6.24 28.56 0.08
N TYR A 26 -5.24 29.06 -0.66
CA TYR A 26 -3.83 28.84 -0.32
C TYR A 26 -3.36 29.67 0.88
N ARG A 27 -3.89 30.86 1.12
CA ARG A 27 -3.64 31.60 2.36
C ARG A 27 -4.20 30.89 3.57
N HIS A 28 -5.32 30.17 3.41
CA HIS A 28 -5.84 29.32 4.47
C HIS A 28 -5.00 28.04 4.65
N MET A 29 -4.48 27.46 3.59
CA MET A 29 -3.64 26.26 3.65
C MET A 29 -2.27 26.56 4.26
N PHE A 30 -1.66 27.67 3.86
CA PHE A 30 -0.36 28.14 4.34
C PHE A 30 -0.56 29.47 5.09
N PRO A 31 -0.94 29.42 6.38
CA PRO A 31 -1.30 30.61 7.16
C PRO A 31 -0.19 31.66 7.12
N ALA A 32 -0.58 32.93 7.07
CA ALA A 32 0.30 34.09 6.98
C ALA A 32 1.16 34.18 5.71
N GLY A 33 1.05 33.20 4.78
CA GLY A 33 1.94 33.13 3.61
C GLY A 33 3.40 32.82 3.94
N GLU A 34 3.71 32.57 5.20
CA GLU A 34 5.06 32.32 5.70
C GLU A 34 5.25 30.85 6.06
N LEU A 35 5.80 30.11 5.14
CA LEU A 35 6.15 28.70 5.38
C LEU A 35 7.31 28.54 6.39
N ALA A 36 7.91 29.63 6.80
CA ALA A 36 9.03 29.68 7.74
C ALA A 36 8.64 29.97 9.20
N GLU A 37 7.41 30.42 9.50
CA GLU A 37 6.99 30.79 10.86
C GLU A 37 7.07 29.69 11.91
N TYR A 38 7.09 28.44 11.47
CA TYR A 38 7.11 27.29 12.36
C TYR A 38 8.50 26.73 12.61
N THR A 39 9.54 27.44 12.18
CA THR A 39 10.92 27.04 12.42
C THR A 39 11.35 27.45 13.83
N THR A 40 11.33 26.51 14.74
CA THR A 40 11.78 26.75 16.14
C THR A 40 13.24 26.39 16.38
N THR A 41 14.02 26.04 15.34
CA THR A 41 15.40 25.62 15.52
C THR A 41 16.38 26.75 15.18
N PRO A 42 17.37 27.06 16.03
CA PRO A 42 18.41 28.06 15.75
C PRO A 42 19.14 27.84 14.41
N ARG A 43 19.23 26.60 13.95
CA ARG A 43 19.79 26.26 12.64
C ARG A 43 19.01 26.82 11.45
N ALA A 44 17.74 27.11 11.61
CA ALA A 44 16.93 27.73 10.56
C ALA A 44 17.20 29.23 10.45
N GLU A 45 17.58 29.89 11.53
CA GLU A 45 17.96 31.31 11.55
C GLU A 45 19.36 31.54 10.96
N GLU A 46 20.28 30.59 11.16
CA GLU A 46 21.62 30.61 10.59
C GLU A 46 21.68 30.10 9.13
N ALA A 47 20.65 29.38 8.70
CA ALA A 47 20.62 28.82 7.36
C ALA A 47 20.40 29.94 6.34
N ASN A 48 21.31 29.98 5.37
CA ASN A 48 21.18 30.76 4.14
C ASN A 48 19.73 30.72 3.63
N GLN A 49 19.20 31.78 3.02
CA GLN A 49 17.82 31.83 2.49
C GLN A 49 17.44 30.61 1.64
N GLU A 50 18.41 29.90 1.10
CA GLU A 50 18.24 28.65 0.35
C GLU A 50 17.69 27.47 1.19
N TRP A 51 17.79 27.52 2.50
CA TRP A 51 17.39 26.46 3.45
C TRP A 51 16.09 26.75 4.19
N LYS A 52 15.35 27.76 3.78
CA LYS A 52 14.01 28.01 4.29
C LYS A 52 13.06 26.86 3.97
N TYR A 53 12.00 26.74 4.75
CA TYR A 53 10.93 25.80 4.44
C TYR A 53 10.12 26.31 3.24
N ASN A 54 9.97 25.47 2.25
CA ASN A 54 9.31 25.82 1.01
C ASN A 54 8.25 24.79 0.66
N ALA A 55 7.09 25.22 0.13
CA ALA A 55 6.25 24.34 -0.65
C ALA A 55 6.83 24.24 -2.08
N ILE A 56 6.55 23.15 -2.76
CA ILE A 56 7.05 22.92 -4.13
C ILE A 56 5.87 22.74 -5.06
N LEU A 57 5.68 23.73 -5.93
CA LEU A 57 4.74 23.69 -7.04
C LEU A 57 5.33 22.88 -8.18
N LEU A 58 4.56 21.96 -8.71
CA LEU A 58 4.92 21.14 -9.86
C LEU A 58 4.12 21.57 -11.08
N GLU A 59 4.78 21.68 -12.22
CA GLU A 59 4.14 21.85 -13.53
C GLU A 59 4.40 20.62 -14.39
N ASN A 60 3.34 19.96 -14.82
CA ASN A 60 3.40 18.94 -15.86
C ASN A 60 3.15 19.61 -17.21
N THR A 61 4.16 19.63 -18.07
CA THR A 61 4.07 20.28 -19.39
C THR A 61 3.46 19.38 -20.46
N HIS A 62 3.02 18.17 -20.09
CA HIS A 62 2.51 17.15 -21.03
C HIS A 62 3.47 16.80 -22.18
N GLN A 63 4.74 17.11 -22.02
CA GLN A 63 5.79 16.79 -22.97
C GLN A 63 6.65 15.63 -22.46
N VAL A 64 7.26 14.91 -23.39
CA VAL A 64 8.25 13.89 -23.10
C VAL A 64 9.58 14.26 -23.73
N LYS A 65 10.67 13.96 -23.03
CA LYS A 65 12.02 14.11 -23.58
C LYS A 65 12.73 12.76 -23.62
N LYS A 66 13.57 12.58 -24.64
CA LYS A 66 14.44 11.42 -24.74
C LYS A 66 15.54 11.49 -23.69
N VAL A 67 15.74 10.43 -22.95
CA VAL A 67 16.78 10.28 -21.92
C VAL A 67 17.37 8.88 -21.97
N PHE A 68 18.65 8.76 -21.58
CA PHE A 68 19.24 7.45 -21.39
C PHE A 68 19.02 6.98 -19.95
N LYS A 69 18.46 5.78 -19.78
CA LYS A 69 18.35 5.13 -18.47
C LYS A 69 19.14 3.84 -18.47
N LYS A 70 19.69 3.49 -17.31
CA LYS A 70 20.41 2.23 -17.12
C LYS A 70 19.40 1.10 -16.95
N ASP A 71 19.48 0.10 -17.82
CA ASP A 71 18.69 -1.14 -17.68
C ASP A 71 19.12 -1.85 -16.40
N PRO A 72 18.21 -2.13 -15.47
CA PRO A 72 18.53 -2.76 -14.19
C PRO A 72 19.06 -4.19 -14.31
N ARG A 73 18.86 -4.86 -15.46
CA ARG A 73 19.33 -6.22 -15.73
C ARG A 73 20.70 -6.27 -16.39
N SER A 74 20.82 -5.60 -17.54
CA SER A 74 22.05 -5.62 -18.35
C SER A 74 23.07 -4.59 -17.90
N GLY A 75 22.64 -3.57 -17.14
CA GLY A 75 23.47 -2.43 -16.80
C GLY A 75 23.75 -1.48 -17.96
N GLN A 76 23.28 -1.77 -19.17
CA GLN A 76 23.46 -0.95 -20.36
C GLN A 76 22.56 0.28 -20.35
N LYS A 77 22.99 1.34 -21.03
CA LYS A 77 22.18 2.54 -21.23
C LYS A 77 21.18 2.31 -22.36
N VAL A 78 19.90 2.43 -22.07
CA VAL A 78 18.79 2.31 -23.02
C VAL A 78 18.17 3.68 -23.22
N LEU A 79 17.92 4.04 -24.49
CA LEU A 79 17.19 5.27 -24.83
C LEU A 79 15.72 5.09 -24.50
N THR A 80 15.19 5.95 -23.66
CA THR A 80 13.77 5.97 -23.26
C THR A 80 13.25 7.41 -23.28
N GLU A 81 11.99 7.55 -22.94
CA GLU A 81 11.34 8.85 -22.82
C GLU A 81 11.01 9.13 -21.36
N LYS A 82 11.04 10.38 -20.98
CA LYS A 82 10.69 10.85 -19.65
C LYS A 82 9.78 12.05 -19.75
N GLU A 83 8.72 12.03 -18.94
CA GLU A 83 7.81 13.16 -18.78
C GLU A 83 8.57 14.40 -18.28
N VAL A 84 8.23 15.57 -18.84
CA VAL A 84 8.86 16.84 -18.47
C VAL A 84 8.06 17.50 -17.37
N TRP A 85 8.65 17.51 -16.18
CA TRP A 85 8.15 18.22 -15.02
C TRP A 85 9.04 19.40 -14.70
N LYS A 86 8.42 20.53 -14.38
CA LYS A 86 9.10 21.70 -13.84
C LYS A 86 8.75 21.85 -12.37
N ASN A 87 9.73 22.22 -11.57
CA ASN A 87 9.58 22.43 -10.13
C ASN A 87 9.79 23.92 -9.84
N TYR A 88 8.83 24.54 -9.18
CA TYR A 88 8.90 25.90 -8.71
C TYR A 88 8.84 25.92 -7.20
N ILE A 89 9.74 26.69 -6.60
CA ILE A 89 9.74 26.89 -5.15
C ILE A 89 8.74 27.96 -4.82
N VAL A 90 7.82 27.64 -3.93
CA VAL A 90 6.87 28.56 -3.35
C VAL A 90 7.42 28.95 -1.99
N THR A 91 7.65 30.23 -1.82
CA THR A 91 8.07 30.84 -0.55
C THR A 91 6.94 31.68 0.04
N ASP A 92 7.28 32.60 0.87
CA ASP A 92 6.45 33.38 1.77
C ASP A 92 5.22 34.06 1.14
N ASP A 93 5.32 34.47 -0.12
CA ASP A 93 4.30 35.32 -0.78
C ASP A 93 3.31 34.56 -1.68
N LEU A 94 3.44 33.26 -1.78
CA LEU A 94 2.61 32.39 -2.65
C LEU A 94 2.58 32.81 -4.13
N SER A 95 3.46 33.73 -4.55
CA SER A 95 3.45 34.35 -5.91
C SER A 95 3.55 33.31 -7.05
N ARG A 96 4.19 32.18 -6.79
CA ARG A 96 4.31 31.10 -7.77
C ARG A 96 2.97 30.40 -8.02
N ILE A 97 2.15 30.27 -6.99
CA ILE A 97 0.79 29.72 -7.11
C ILE A 97 -0.09 30.70 -7.88
N GLU A 98 -0.04 31.99 -7.53
CA GLU A 98 -0.78 33.04 -8.22
C GLU A 98 -0.45 33.09 -9.70
N LYS A 99 0.84 32.99 -10.06
CA LYS A 99 1.27 32.89 -11.47
C LYS A 99 0.69 31.65 -12.16
N ALA A 100 0.68 30.50 -11.52
CA ALA A 100 0.09 29.29 -12.07
C ALA A 100 -1.42 29.43 -12.32
N VAL A 101 -2.15 30.05 -11.38
CA VAL A 101 -3.58 30.35 -11.52
C VAL A 101 -3.83 31.31 -12.68
N ASN A 102 -3.05 32.39 -12.77
CA ASN A 102 -3.19 33.39 -13.84
C ASN A 102 -2.79 32.84 -15.23
N GLN A 103 -1.96 31.81 -15.29
CA GLN A 103 -1.60 31.13 -16.54
C GLN A 103 -2.66 30.10 -16.98
N TYR A 104 -3.68 29.84 -16.16
CA TYR A 104 -4.74 28.93 -16.54
C TYR A 104 -5.42 29.35 -17.85
N GLY A 105 -5.53 28.39 -18.79
CA GLY A 105 -6.08 28.65 -20.12
C GLY A 105 -5.09 29.22 -21.14
N SER A 106 -3.93 29.70 -20.73
CA SER A 106 -2.86 30.18 -21.62
C SER A 106 -1.81 29.10 -21.94
N THR A 107 -1.72 28.06 -21.12
CA THR A 107 -0.82 26.93 -21.31
C THR A 107 -1.56 25.61 -21.30
N GLU A 108 -0.97 24.56 -21.89
CA GLU A 108 -1.49 23.19 -21.78
C GLU A 108 -1.03 22.47 -20.50
N SER A 109 -0.28 23.16 -19.65
CA SER A 109 0.30 22.57 -18.44
C SER A 109 -0.73 22.38 -17.34
N GLU A 110 -0.53 21.36 -16.53
CA GLU A 110 -1.25 21.12 -15.29
C GLU A 110 -0.34 21.42 -14.09
N PHE A 111 -0.92 21.98 -13.04
CA PHE A 111 -0.17 22.38 -11.85
C PHE A 111 -0.62 21.58 -10.61
N TYR A 112 0.36 21.21 -9.79
CA TYR A 112 0.14 20.38 -8.60
C TYR A 112 0.98 20.89 -7.43
N ILE A 113 0.42 20.80 -6.21
CA ILE A 113 1.12 21.15 -4.98
C ILE A 113 0.70 20.18 -3.86
N ALA A 114 1.65 19.82 -2.99
CA ALA A 114 1.35 19.04 -1.81
C ALA A 114 1.08 19.97 -0.62
N PRO A 115 0.20 19.59 0.33
CA PRO A 115 -0.11 20.40 1.52
C PRO A 115 1.00 20.29 2.56
N LEU A 116 2.25 20.41 2.14
CA LEU A 116 3.40 20.26 3.02
C LEU A 116 4.58 21.14 2.57
N SER A 117 5.49 21.42 3.51
CA SER A 117 6.72 22.13 3.24
C SER A 117 7.95 21.22 3.32
N TYR A 118 9.00 21.62 2.60
CA TYR A 118 10.26 20.93 2.49
C TYR A 118 11.41 21.84 2.95
N LEU A 119 12.41 21.26 3.57
CA LEU A 119 13.66 21.96 3.82
C LEU A 119 14.41 22.14 2.51
N GLY A 120 14.65 23.39 2.12
CA GLY A 120 15.37 23.73 0.89
C GLY A 120 14.56 23.44 -0.38
N ARG A 121 15.25 23.12 -1.46
CA ARG A 121 14.73 23.11 -2.83
C ARG A 121 14.35 21.71 -3.37
N LYS A 122 14.55 20.65 -2.58
CA LYS A 122 14.36 19.28 -3.05
C LYS A 122 13.09 18.66 -2.47
N ARG A 123 12.20 18.22 -3.35
CA ARG A 123 11.02 17.44 -3.02
C ARG A 123 11.42 15.97 -2.79
N THR A 124 11.91 15.68 -1.60
CA THR A 124 12.26 14.31 -1.18
C THR A 124 11.72 14.03 0.21
N LYS A 125 11.47 12.76 0.53
CA LYS A 125 11.01 12.34 1.87
C LYS A 125 11.93 12.80 3.01
N ALA A 126 13.22 12.91 2.75
CA ALA A 126 14.20 13.39 3.74
C ALA A 126 14.05 14.88 4.05
N ASN A 127 13.50 15.65 3.11
CA ASN A 127 13.36 17.10 3.22
C ASN A 127 11.96 17.54 3.70
N GLU A 128 11.01 16.63 3.82
CA GLU A 128 9.67 16.92 4.35
C GLU A 128 9.76 17.37 5.81
N ARG A 129 8.97 18.42 6.18
CA ARG A 129 9.03 19.01 7.51
C ARG A 129 7.65 19.20 8.15
N TRP A 130 6.73 19.86 7.48
CA TRP A 130 5.45 20.23 8.02
C TRP A 130 4.31 19.88 7.08
N ILE A 131 3.24 19.31 7.61
CA ILE A 131 1.98 19.08 6.92
C ILE A 131 0.95 20.10 7.39
N TYR A 132 0.26 20.74 6.46
CA TYR A 132 -0.71 21.80 6.73
C TYR A 132 -2.15 21.31 6.63
N ALA A 133 -2.40 20.25 5.92
CA ALA A 133 -3.72 19.65 5.76
C ALA A 133 -3.66 18.13 5.58
N CYS A 134 -4.65 17.42 6.08
CA CYS A 134 -4.96 16.08 5.63
C CYS A 134 -5.87 16.18 4.41
N ILE A 135 -5.48 15.56 3.31
CA ILE A 135 -6.28 15.49 2.09
C ILE A 135 -6.62 14.03 1.81
N VAL A 136 -7.91 13.74 1.70
CA VAL A 136 -8.42 12.43 1.25
C VAL A 136 -8.98 12.62 -0.15
N GLU A 137 -8.36 11.97 -1.13
CA GLU A 137 -8.84 11.95 -2.51
C GLU A 137 -9.89 10.85 -2.66
N VAL A 138 -11.04 11.18 -3.22
CA VAL A 138 -12.10 10.24 -3.56
C VAL A 138 -12.32 10.30 -5.06
N ASP A 139 -11.83 9.28 -5.75
CA ASP A 139 -12.00 9.17 -7.19
C ASP A 139 -13.41 8.73 -7.57
N HIS A 140 -13.92 9.29 -8.66
CA HIS A 140 -15.20 8.93 -9.26
C HIS A 140 -16.34 8.79 -8.24
N PRO A 141 -16.67 9.85 -7.46
CA PRO A 141 -17.86 9.83 -6.62
C PRO A 141 -19.07 9.48 -7.46
N ARG A 142 -19.96 8.65 -6.92
CA ARG A 142 -21.16 8.21 -7.65
C ARG A 142 -22.02 9.38 -8.06
N THR A 143 -22.51 9.36 -9.28
CA THR A 143 -23.55 10.26 -9.79
C THR A 143 -24.92 9.59 -9.69
N ALA A 144 -25.99 10.38 -9.62
CA ALA A 144 -27.34 9.89 -9.31
C ALA A 144 -27.96 8.90 -10.31
N ASN A 145 -27.39 8.74 -11.51
CA ASN A 145 -28.02 8.03 -12.63
C ASN A 145 -27.21 6.89 -13.26
N GLU A 146 -26.08 6.49 -12.67
CA GLU A 146 -25.17 5.55 -13.34
C GLU A 146 -25.71 4.12 -13.57
N ASP A 147 -26.74 3.68 -12.83
CA ASP A 147 -27.23 2.28 -12.91
C ASP A 147 -28.74 2.17 -13.18
N GLY A 148 -29.40 3.23 -13.64
CA GLY A 148 -30.87 3.22 -13.91
C GLY A 148 -31.74 3.09 -12.65
N HIS A 149 -31.16 2.93 -11.49
CA HIS A 149 -31.83 2.98 -10.20
C HIS A 149 -31.48 4.30 -9.50
N ARG A 150 -32.47 4.93 -8.84
CA ARG A 150 -32.24 6.12 -7.98
C ARG A 150 -31.27 5.78 -6.86
N ARG A 151 -29.97 5.81 -7.15
CA ARG A 151 -28.93 5.74 -6.11
C ARG A 151 -28.59 7.14 -5.67
N GLN A 152 -28.35 7.27 -4.38
CA GLN A 152 -27.93 8.50 -3.76
C GLN A 152 -26.60 8.99 -4.38
N HIS A 153 -26.50 10.29 -4.66
CA HIS A 153 -25.27 10.91 -5.14
C HIS A 153 -24.15 10.74 -4.10
N GLY A 154 -22.91 10.47 -4.52
CA GLY A 154 -21.81 10.24 -3.59
C GLY A 154 -21.58 11.39 -2.60
N MET A 155 -21.82 12.64 -3.02
CA MET A 155 -21.80 13.79 -2.11
C MET A 155 -22.92 13.77 -1.07
N GLU A 156 -24.11 13.32 -1.42
CA GLU A 156 -25.22 13.17 -0.46
C GLU A 156 -24.87 12.09 0.58
N GLN A 157 -24.23 11.00 0.13
CA GLN A 157 -23.76 9.97 1.05
C GLN A 157 -22.68 10.51 2.00
N LEU A 158 -21.71 11.29 1.51
CA LEU A 158 -20.70 11.91 2.36
C LEU A 158 -21.34 12.83 3.40
N ILE A 159 -22.28 13.67 2.98
CA ILE A 159 -23.03 14.56 3.88
C ILE A 159 -23.79 13.75 4.94
N HIS A 160 -24.44 12.67 4.53
CA HIS A 160 -25.10 11.75 5.45
C HIS A 160 -24.10 11.16 6.45
N ASP A 161 -22.94 10.70 6.00
CA ASP A 161 -21.92 10.10 6.85
C ASP A 161 -21.35 11.10 7.86
N TRP A 162 -21.27 12.38 7.51
CA TRP A 162 -20.82 13.44 8.42
C TRP A 162 -21.88 13.87 9.45
N THR A 163 -23.17 13.79 9.11
CA THR A 163 -24.23 14.46 9.89
C THR A 163 -25.25 13.51 10.50
N LYS A 164 -25.54 12.39 9.88
CA LYS A 164 -26.66 11.49 10.22
C LYS A 164 -26.25 10.05 10.50
N SER A 165 -24.99 9.68 10.26
CA SER A 165 -24.50 8.33 10.55
C SER A 165 -24.49 8.05 12.05
N SER A 166 -24.68 6.79 12.42
CA SER A 166 -24.52 6.33 13.80
C SER A 166 -23.06 6.44 14.31
N MET A 167 -22.11 6.51 13.38
CA MET A 167 -20.69 6.70 13.64
C MET A 167 -20.15 7.82 12.73
N PRO A 168 -20.53 9.07 12.97
CA PRO A 168 -20.12 10.16 12.12
C PRO A 168 -18.62 10.42 12.23
N TYR A 169 -18.03 10.87 11.17
CA TYR A 169 -16.66 11.41 11.18
C TYR A 169 -16.69 12.90 10.82
N ALA A 170 -15.59 13.58 11.08
CA ALA A 170 -15.53 15.03 10.94
C ALA A 170 -15.82 15.46 9.49
N MET A 171 -16.71 16.44 9.33
CA MET A 171 -16.93 17.13 8.05
C MET A 171 -15.67 17.91 7.67
N PRO A 172 -15.14 17.79 6.45
CA PRO A 172 -13.95 18.51 6.01
C PRO A 172 -14.09 20.04 6.16
N THR A 173 -12.97 20.74 6.26
CA THR A 173 -12.92 22.21 6.19
C THR A 173 -13.47 22.71 4.87
N ALA A 174 -13.00 22.10 3.78
CA ALA A 174 -13.32 22.42 2.39
C ALA A 174 -13.25 21.17 1.53
N CYS A 175 -13.69 21.27 0.29
CA CYS A 175 -13.42 20.27 -0.73
C CYS A 175 -12.95 20.91 -2.04
N VAL A 176 -12.23 20.14 -2.85
CA VAL A 176 -11.73 20.57 -4.17
C VAL A 176 -12.23 19.61 -5.23
N CYS A 177 -12.89 20.13 -6.25
CA CYS A 177 -13.32 19.41 -7.44
C CYS A 177 -12.16 19.35 -8.45
N SER A 178 -11.43 18.23 -8.48
CA SER A 178 -10.20 18.07 -9.28
C SER A 178 -10.43 17.55 -10.70
N GLY A 179 -11.69 17.40 -11.08
CA GLY A 179 -12.13 16.81 -12.35
C GLY A 179 -13.23 15.79 -12.12
N SER A 180 -12.94 14.51 -12.35
CA SER A 180 -13.79 13.38 -11.95
C SER A 180 -13.63 13.00 -10.48
N GLY A 181 -12.62 13.52 -9.79
CA GLY A 181 -12.31 13.28 -8.38
C GLY A 181 -12.71 14.43 -7.47
N LEU A 182 -12.78 14.12 -6.18
CA LEU A 182 -13.06 15.03 -5.08
C LEU A 182 -11.95 14.92 -4.04
N HIS A 183 -11.32 16.04 -3.68
CA HIS A 183 -10.40 16.09 -2.56
C HIS A 183 -11.11 16.66 -1.34
N LEU A 184 -11.17 15.91 -0.26
CA LEU A 184 -11.68 16.34 1.04
C LEU A 184 -10.52 16.93 1.84
N ILE A 185 -10.62 18.21 2.19
CA ILE A 185 -9.55 18.99 2.78
C ILE A 185 -9.83 19.23 4.27
N TYR A 186 -8.97 18.70 5.13
CA TYR A 186 -8.98 18.93 6.57
C TYR A 186 -7.79 19.81 6.92
N LEU A 187 -8.02 21.11 7.00
CA LEU A 187 -6.97 22.07 7.35
C LEU A 187 -6.61 21.94 8.82
N LEU A 188 -5.32 21.87 9.11
CA LEU A 188 -4.82 21.87 10.48
C LEU A 188 -4.81 23.29 11.06
N ASP A 189 -5.08 23.41 12.34
CA ASP A 189 -4.93 24.67 13.10
C ASP A 189 -3.46 25.05 13.24
N ARG A 190 -2.61 24.03 13.43
CA ARG A 190 -1.15 24.12 13.43
C ARG A 190 -0.57 23.03 12.54
N PRO A 191 0.48 23.33 11.78
CA PRO A 191 1.13 22.31 10.95
C PRO A 191 1.65 21.14 11.78
N TYR A 192 1.48 19.92 11.26
CA TYR A 192 2.00 18.72 11.88
C TYR A 192 3.43 18.45 11.44
N GLN A 193 4.32 18.26 12.40
CA GLN A 193 5.73 18.00 12.15
C GLN A 193 5.97 16.55 11.73
N ILE A 194 6.73 16.35 10.63
CA ILE A 194 7.07 15.02 10.09
C ILE A 194 8.59 14.84 9.89
N GLN A 195 9.36 15.27 10.85
CA GLN A 195 10.82 15.17 10.77
C GLN A 195 11.35 13.78 11.10
N THR A 196 10.66 13.02 11.95
CA THR A 196 11.07 11.69 12.39
C THR A 196 10.30 10.61 11.64
N GLU A 197 10.89 9.42 11.51
CA GLU A 197 10.21 8.26 10.91
C GLU A 197 8.97 7.84 11.72
N HIS A 198 8.96 8.10 13.04
CA HIS A 198 7.80 7.86 13.89
C HIS A 198 6.63 8.79 13.52
N GLN A 199 6.89 10.09 13.38
CA GLN A 199 5.87 11.06 12.99
C GLN A 199 5.31 10.75 11.59
N LYS A 200 6.17 10.39 10.63
CA LYS A 200 5.74 9.95 9.29
C LYS A 200 4.88 8.70 9.35
N TRP A 201 5.29 7.71 10.13
CA TRP A 201 4.53 6.48 10.32
C TRP A 201 3.16 6.74 10.98
N GLN A 202 3.10 7.58 12.03
CA GLN A 202 1.83 7.95 12.67
C GLN A 202 0.88 8.61 11.66
N TRP A 203 1.42 9.55 10.88
CA TRP A 203 0.64 10.23 9.85
C TRP A 203 0.13 9.28 8.76
N ASP A 204 1.00 8.43 8.22
CA ASP A 204 0.62 7.48 7.18
C ASP A 204 -0.41 6.45 7.70
N ASN A 205 -0.25 5.98 8.94
CA ASN A 205 -1.21 5.09 9.58
C ASN A 205 -2.57 5.76 9.77
N PHE A 206 -2.58 6.96 10.35
CA PHE A 206 -3.79 7.76 10.49
C PHE A 206 -4.48 7.96 9.13
N ARG A 207 -3.74 8.45 8.14
CA ARG A 207 -4.28 8.77 6.83
C ARG A 207 -4.88 7.56 6.13
N ASN A 208 -4.20 6.42 6.17
CA ASN A 208 -4.71 5.18 5.59
C ASN A 208 -6.03 4.75 6.25
N ARG A 209 -6.09 4.75 7.58
CA ARG A 209 -7.30 4.40 8.33
C ARG A 209 -8.44 5.39 8.10
N PHE A 210 -8.10 6.66 7.99
CA PHE A 210 -9.08 7.69 7.72
C PHE A 210 -9.62 7.60 6.29
N THR A 211 -8.75 7.31 5.33
CA THR A 211 -9.15 7.01 3.95
C THR A 211 -10.08 5.80 3.89
N GLU A 212 -9.77 4.70 4.58
CA GLU A 212 -10.65 3.52 4.69
C GLU A 212 -12.04 3.84 5.24
N ARG A 213 -12.13 4.79 6.17
CA ARG A 213 -13.40 5.22 6.76
C ARG A 213 -14.25 6.05 5.79
N VAL A 214 -13.60 6.93 5.02
CA VAL A 214 -14.26 7.80 4.03
C VAL A 214 -14.65 7.02 2.78
N TRP A 215 -13.79 6.12 2.33
CA TRP A 215 -13.93 5.39 1.07
C TRP A 215 -14.87 4.19 1.19
N ASN A 216 -16.10 4.36 0.82
CA ASN A 216 -17.09 3.30 0.87
C ASN A 216 -17.83 3.14 -0.47
N LYS A 217 -18.45 1.97 -0.66
CA LYS A 217 -19.15 1.60 -1.90
C LYS A 217 -20.36 2.49 -2.26
N TYR A 218 -20.85 3.26 -1.32
CA TYR A 218 -21.97 4.18 -1.54
C TYR A 218 -21.48 5.54 -2.03
N VAL A 219 -20.26 5.93 -1.65
CA VAL A 219 -19.61 7.16 -2.09
C VAL A 219 -19.00 7.01 -3.47
N THR A 220 -18.29 5.91 -3.73
CA THR A 220 -17.58 5.69 -5.00
C THR A 220 -17.57 4.23 -5.42
N LYS A 221 -17.42 3.98 -6.73
CA LYS A 221 -17.15 2.65 -7.29
C LYS A 221 -15.66 2.36 -7.44
N ALA A 222 -14.83 3.39 -7.38
CA ALA A 222 -13.40 3.23 -7.53
C ALA A 222 -12.80 2.38 -6.39
N ALA A 223 -11.74 1.67 -6.68
CA ALA A 223 -10.99 0.97 -5.66
C ALA A 223 -10.29 1.97 -4.74
N ILE A 224 -10.25 1.66 -3.44
CA ILE A 224 -9.58 2.52 -2.46
C ILE A 224 -8.12 2.76 -2.86
N GLN A 225 -7.70 4.00 -2.80
CA GLN A 225 -6.33 4.41 -3.07
C GLN A 225 -5.70 4.98 -1.81
N TYR A 226 -4.49 4.51 -1.50
CA TYR A 226 -3.70 5.00 -0.39
C TYR A 226 -2.62 5.93 -0.92
N GLU A 227 -2.88 7.22 -0.80
CA GLU A 227 -1.95 8.22 -1.24
C GLU A 227 -0.76 8.38 -0.26
N ASN A 228 0.39 8.69 -0.80
CA ASN A 228 1.56 9.03 0.01
C ASN A 228 1.35 10.41 0.66
N HIS A 229 1.90 10.64 1.87
CA HIS A 229 1.82 11.95 2.54
C HIS A 229 2.38 13.11 1.70
N CYS A 230 3.32 12.84 0.78
CA CYS A 230 3.83 13.84 -0.15
C CYS A 230 3.07 13.90 -1.49
N GLN A 231 1.90 13.29 -1.59
CA GLN A 231 1.06 13.39 -2.79
C GLN A 231 0.75 14.84 -3.10
N SER A 232 0.92 15.20 -4.35
CA SER A 232 0.57 16.53 -4.84
C SER A 232 -0.79 16.50 -5.51
N PHE A 233 -1.59 17.50 -5.20
CA PHE A 233 -2.94 17.67 -5.68
C PHE A 233 -3.03 18.82 -6.67
N ARG A 234 -4.00 18.79 -7.57
CA ARG A 234 -4.19 19.86 -8.55
C ARG A 234 -4.37 21.19 -7.88
N VAL A 235 -3.73 22.21 -8.43
CA VAL A 235 -3.82 23.57 -7.91
C VAL A 235 -5.21 24.16 -8.21
N VAL A 236 -5.87 24.64 -7.15
CA VAL A 236 -7.16 25.33 -7.25
C VAL A 236 -7.03 26.56 -8.15
N GLY A 237 -8.00 26.79 -9.02
CA GLY A 237 -7.97 27.87 -10.00
C GLY A 237 -7.23 27.53 -11.30
N THR A 238 -6.59 26.34 -11.39
CA THR A 238 -6.00 25.86 -12.63
C THR A 238 -6.95 24.91 -13.37
N ARG A 239 -6.46 24.16 -14.34
CA ARG A 239 -7.30 23.31 -15.18
C ARG A 239 -7.13 21.81 -14.93
N THR A 240 -8.14 21.06 -15.25
CA THR A 240 -8.12 19.59 -15.34
C THR A 240 -7.65 19.15 -16.74
N LYS A 241 -7.42 17.83 -16.90
CA LYS A 241 -7.17 17.20 -18.22
C LYS A 241 -8.28 17.48 -19.26
N LYS A 242 -9.52 17.67 -18.82
CA LYS A 242 -10.68 17.99 -19.65
C LYS A 242 -10.87 19.50 -19.83
N ASN A 243 -9.87 20.31 -19.55
CA ASN A 243 -9.92 21.77 -19.60
C ASN A 243 -11.03 22.40 -18.73
N GLN A 244 -11.35 21.77 -17.60
CA GLN A 244 -12.31 22.28 -16.64
C GLN A 244 -11.56 23.00 -15.51
N VAL A 245 -12.19 23.98 -14.88
CA VAL A 245 -11.60 24.69 -13.74
C VAL A 245 -11.60 23.78 -12.51
N VAL A 246 -10.49 23.80 -11.78
CA VAL A 246 -10.36 23.17 -10.46
C VAL A 246 -10.89 24.15 -9.43
N GLU A 247 -12.01 23.84 -8.81
CA GLU A 247 -12.73 24.73 -7.89
C GLU A 247 -12.72 24.18 -6.47
N ALA A 248 -12.59 25.07 -5.49
CA ALA A 248 -12.70 24.75 -4.08
C ALA A 248 -14.00 25.30 -3.49
N PHE A 249 -14.55 24.58 -2.51
CA PHE A 249 -15.80 24.95 -1.83
C PHE A 249 -15.64 24.82 -0.32
N TRP A 250 -16.16 25.78 0.41
CA TRP A 250 -16.29 25.67 1.85
C TRP A 250 -17.32 24.61 2.24
N LEU A 251 -16.95 23.78 3.24
CA LEU A 251 -17.86 22.85 3.90
C LEU A 251 -18.09 23.27 5.35
N SER A 252 -17.30 22.76 6.30
CA SER A 252 -17.43 23.14 7.72
C SER A 252 -16.72 24.43 8.08
N ARG A 253 -15.75 24.88 7.30
CA ARG A 253 -14.80 25.97 7.61
C ARG A 253 -13.97 25.75 8.88
N LYS A 254 -14.15 24.61 9.54
CA LYS A 254 -13.42 24.25 10.76
C LYS A 254 -11.97 23.92 10.44
N ARG A 255 -11.04 24.38 11.28
CA ARG A 255 -9.69 23.87 11.37
C ARG A 255 -9.62 22.80 12.45
N PHE A 256 -8.74 21.85 12.28
CA PHE A 256 -8.63 20.68 13.14
C PHE A 256 -7.30 20.67 13.85
N THR A 257 -7.30 20.30 15.12
CA THR A 257 -6.08 19.88 15.79
C THR A 257 -5.69 18.48 15.28
N ILE A 258 -4.43 18.13 15.41
CA ILE A 258 -3.97 16.78 15.02
C ILE A 258 -4.64 15.70 15.87
N ASP A 259 -4.87 15.97 17.16
CA ASP A 259 -5.50 15.03 18.09
C ASP A 259 -6.97 14.80 17.73
N GLU A 260 -7.70 15.86 17.33
CA GLU A 260 -9.06 15.71 16.81
C GLU A 260 -9.11 14.80 15.58
N LEU A 261 -8.16 14.94 14.65
CA LEU A 261 -8.11 14.08 13.47
C LEU A 261 -7.71 12.65 13.84
N PHE A 262 -6.70 12.47 14.67
CA PHE A 262 -6.26 11.13 15.10
C PHE A 262 -7.36 10.38 15.86
N SER A 263 -8.18 11.10 16.64
CA SER A 263 -9.33 10.51 17.35
C SER A 263 -10.46 10.02 16.44
N GLN A 264 -10.46 10.41 15.16
CA GLN A 264 -11.47 9.94 14.21
C GLN A 264 -11.32 8.46 13.83
N VAL A 265 -10.16 7.87 14.05
CA VAL A 265 -9.85 6.49 13.69
C VAL A 265 -9.15 5.77 14.82
N TRP A 266 -9.31 4.45 14.86
CA TRP A 266 -8.45 3.62 15.68
C TRP A 266 -7.09 3.55 14.98
N LEU A 267 -6.11 4.24 15.55
CA LEU A 267 -4.73 4.01 15.16
C LEU A 267 -4.39 2.59 15.60
N ASP A 268 -3.85 1.80 14.67
CA ASP A 268 -3.29 0.53 15.07
C ASP A 268 -2.28 0.81 16.16
N GLU A 269 -2.53 0.28 17.37
CA GLU A 269 -1.44 0.20 18.33
C GLU A 269 -0.26 -0.41 17.59
N PRO A 270 0.97 0.07 17.77
CA PRO A 270 2.14 -0.53 17.16
C PRO A 270 2.12 -2.01 17.55
N THR A 271 1.50 -2.79 16.65
CA THR A 271 1.12 -4.16 16.91
C THR A 271 2.36 -4.90 17.33
N LYS A 272 2.46 -5.15 18.65
CA LYS A 272 3.25 -6.18 19.28
C LYS A 272 4.73 -6.19 18.86
N ALA A 273 5.54 -5.90 19.80
CA ALA A 273 7.00 -6.09 19.94
C ALA A 273 7.87 -6.40 18.71
N LYS A 274 7.37 -7.09 17.69
CA LYS A 274 8.10 -7.37 16.44
C LYS A 274 8.18 -6.16 15.52
N ASN A 275 7.09 -5.43 15.36
CA ASN A 275 7.06 -4.24 14.49
C ASN A 275 7.75 -3.06 15.15
N LEU A 276 7.62 -2.93 16.47
CA LEU A 276 8.37 -1.92 17.22
C LEU A 276 9.88 -2.17 17.15
N LYS A 277 10.34 -3.43 17.27
CA LYS A 277 11.77 -3.77 17.12
C LYS A 277 12.28 -3.54 15.70
N GLN A 278 11.50 -3.84 14.68
CA GLN A 278 11.86 -3.56 13.29
C GLN A 278 11.84 -2.05 13.02
N PHE A 279 10.83 -1.36 13.50
CA PHE A 279 10.70 0.09 13.45
C PHE A 279 11.88 0.79 14.16
N MET A 280 12.24 0.38 15.36
CA MET A 280 13.39 0.93 16.10
C MET A 280 14.71 0.68 15.35
N LYS A 281 14.86 -0.47 14.69
CA LYS A 281 16.02 -0.75 13.83
C LYS A 281 16.06 0.13 12.58
N ASP A 282 14.91 0.33 11.95
CA ASP A 282 14.83 1.13 10.72
C ASP A 282 14.99 2.62 11.05
N ALA A 283 14.45 3.10 12.17
CA ALA A 283 14.67 4.43 12.70
C ALA A 283 16.15 4.66 13.10
N ASP A 284 16.76 3.72 13.78
CA ASP A 284 18.17 3.79 14.18
C ASP A 284 19.09 3.79 12.95
N LYS A 285 18.80 2.95 11.95
CA LYS A 285 19.52 2.94 10.67
C LYS A 285 19.39 4.26 9.90
N HIS A 286 18.19 4.85 9.91
CA HIS A 286 17.93 6.12 9.24
C HIS A 286 18.62 7.28 9.97
N MET A 287 18.52 7.33 11.28
CA MET A 287 19.22 8.32 12.11
C MET A 287 20.74 8.25 11.90
N ARG A 288 21.32 7.07 11.84
CA ARG A 288 22.76 6.89 11.54
C ARG A 288 23.12 7.36 10.14
N ALA A 289 22.28 7.07 9.13
CA ALA A 289 22.53 7.51 7.76
C ALA A 289 22.43 9.04 7.59
N VAL A 290 21.56 9.71 8.36
CA VAL A 290 21.33 11.15 8.26
C VAL A 290 22.36 11.95 9.08
N TYR A 291 22.73 11.47 10.27
CA TYR A 291 23.57 12.23 11.21
C TYR A 291 25.03 11.83 11.23
N ALA A 292 25.42 10.74 10.58
CA ALA A 292 26.81 10.31 10.46
C ALA A 292 27.15 9.80 9.05
N PRO A 293 27.07 10.65 8.02
CA PRO A 293 27.32 10.21 6.64
C PRO A 293 28.76 9.72 6.38
N ASN A 294 29.73 10.02 7.25
CA ASN A 294 31.14 9.71 7.07
C ASN A 294 31.82 9.07 8.30
N ALA A 295 31.06 8.65 9.30
CA ALA A 295 31.67 7.93 10.41
C ALA A 295 31.87 6.48 9.98
N GLU A 296 33.12 6.09 9.71
CA GLU A 296 33.54 4.71 9.85
C GLU A 296 33.21 4.30 11.29
N MET A 297 32.09 3.62 11.44
CA MET A 297 31.68 3.10 12.74
C MET A 297 32.61 1.98 13.11
N LYS A 298 33.67 2.33 13.80
CA LYS A 298 34.30 1.42 14.73
C LYS A 298 33.29 1.15 15.83
N THR A 299 32.62 0.01 15.74
CA THR A 299 31.75 -0.54 16.77
C THR A 299 32.59 -0.93 17.98
N GLU A 300 32.85 0.00 18.86
CA GLU A 300 33.46 -0.27 20.18
C GLU A 300 32.47 -0.75 21.25
N LYS A 301 31.22 -0.94 20.92
CA LYS A 301 30.31 -1.77 21.74
C LYS A 301 29.82 -2.89 20.87
N GLY A 302 30.43 -4.04 21.12
CA GLY A 302 30.16 -5.26 20.41
C GLY A 302 28.69 -5.43 20.08
N TYR A 303 28.40 -5.46 18.82
CA TYR A 303 27.30 -6.26 18.32
C TYR A 303 27.54 -7.64 18.91
N MET A 304 26.88 -7.93 20.04
CA MET A 304 26.80 -9.31 20.49
C MET A 304 26.15 -10.03 19.30
N PRO A 305 26.92 -10.84 18.56
CA PRO A 305 26.31 -11.76 17.63
C PRO A 305 25.26 -12.45 18.48
N LYS A 306 24.00 -12.52 18.01
CA LYS A 306 23.03 -13.40 18.63
C LYS A 306 23.79 -14.67 18.88
N LEU A 307 24.01 -15.04 20.14
CA LEU A 307 24.54 -16.34 20.51
C LEU A 307 23.89 -17.30 19.55
N ALA A 308 24.70 -18.02 18.81
CA ALA A 308 24.25 -18.91 17.77
C ALA A 308 23.17 -19.78 18.39
N GLN A 309 21.92 -19.40 18.16
CA GLN A 309 20.80 -20.23 18.63
C GLN A 309 21.02 -21.55 17.93
N GLU A 310 21.06 -22.61 18.69
CA GLU A 310 21.14 -23.95 18.11
C GLU A 310 20.15 -24.04 16.96
N PRO A 311 20.59 -24.49 15.78
CA PRO A 311 19.75 -24.53 14.61
C PRO A 311 18.48 -25.26 14.95
N SER A 312 17.31 -24.69 14.62
CA SER A 312 16.04 -25.37 14.87
C SER A 312 16.05 -26.75 14.22
N PRO A 313 15.28 -27.73 14.71
CA PRO A 313 15.19 -29.07 14.11
C PRO A 313 14.92 -29.04 12.62
N LYS A 314 14.13 -28.07 12.14
CA LYS A 314 13.88 -27.83 10.69
C LYS A 314 15.13 -27.38 9.94
N MET A 315 15.98 -26.63 10.56
CA MET A 315 17.23 -26.17 9.94
C MET A 315 18.27 -27.29 9.89
N LEU A 316 18.32 -28.15 10.90
CA LEU A 316 19.18 -29.33 10.89
C LEU A 316 18.76 -30.31 9.80
N ALA A 317 17.46 -30.60 9.69
CA ALA A 317 16.92 -31.42 8.61
C ALA A 317 17.19 -30.82 7.22
N ALA A 318 17.11 -29.50 7.08
CA ALA A 318 17.46 -28.80 5.85
C ALA A 318 18.96 -28.86 5.53
N GLN A 319 19.83 -28.89 6.54
CA GLN A 319 21.27 -29.07 6.38
C GLN A 319 21.62 -30.46 5.87
N GLU A 320 20.98 -31.49 6.42
CA GLU A 320 21.19 -32.87 5.99
C GLU A 320 20.67 -33.13 4.56
N GLN A 321 19.52 -32.59 4.23
CA GLN A 321 18.83 -32.86 2.98
C GLN A 321 19.30 -31.99 1.81
N TRP A 322 19.75 -30.77 2.09
CA TRP A 322 20.23 -29.79 1.10
C TRP A 322 21.48 -29.04 1.59
N PRO A 323 22.62 -29.73 1.73
CA PRO A 323 23.84 -29.15 2.32
C PRO A 323 24.32 -27.90 1.56
N ASP A 324 24.29 -27.93 0.21
CA ASP A 324 24.71 -26.78 -0.61
C ASP A 324 23.79 -25.57 -0.44
N TRP A 325 22.48 -25.81 -0.31
CA TRP A 325 21.53 -24.73 -0.04
C TRP A 325 21.72 -24.15 1.36
N TYR A 326 21.94 -25.01 2.35
CA TYR A 326 22.16 -24.61 3.73
C TYR A 326 23.46 -23.79 3.84
N GLN A 327 24.55 -24.24 3.22
CA GLN A 327 25.82 -23.54 3.20
C GLN A 327 25.66 -22.12 2.64
N ARG A 328 25.13 -22.00 1.42
CA ARG A 328 24.98 -20.69 0.76
C ARG A 328 24.01 -19.76 1.46
N ARG A 329 22.88 -20.26 1.97
CA ARG A 329 21.76 -19.45 2.46
C ARG A 329 21.84 -19.15 3.94
N VAL A 330 22.32 -20.10 4.72
CA VAL A 330 22.30 -20.02 6.19
C VAL A 330 23.69 -19.65 6.72
N ILE A 331 24.74 -20.27 6.24
CA ILE A 331 26.11 -20.02 6.71
C ILE A 331 26.70 -18.77 6.04
N GLU A 332 26.70 -18.73 4.70
CA GLU A 332 27.33 -17.64 3.95
C GLU A 332 26.41 -16.43 3.80
N HIS A 333 25.15 -16.53 4.25
CA HIS A 333 24.14 -15.46 4.14
C HIS A 333 23.98 -14.89 2.73
N GLN A 334 24.32 -15.67 1.70
CA GLN A 334 24.14 -15.23 0.32
C GLN A 334 22.67 -14.95 0.07
N PRO A 335 22.31 -13.79 -0.47
CA PRO A 335 20.94 -13.53 -0.86
C PRO A 335 20.50 -14.59 -1.88
N PRO A 336 19.20 -14.93 -1.93
CA PRO A 336 18.68 -15.93 -2.88
C PRO A 336 19.09 -15.61 -4.31
N LYS A 337 19.32 -14.32 -4.57
CA LYS A 337 19.75 -13.77 -5.85
C LYS A 337 20.33 -12.39 -5.66
N GLN A 338 21.23 -12.03 -6.55
CA GLN A 338 21.70 -10.66 -6.65
C GLN A 338 20.52 -9.74 -7.02
N PRO A 339 20.52 -8.47 -6.58
CA PRO A 339 19.56 -7.48 -7.05
C PRO A 339 19.47 -7.52 -8.58
N GLY A 340 18.26 -7.70 -9.14
CA GLY A 340 18.04 -7.86 -10.57
C GLY A 340 17.97 -9.32 -11.07
N GLN A 341 18.32 -10.31 -10.26
CA GLN A 341 18.16 -11.72 -10.60
C GLN A 341 16.90 -12.32 -9.93
N TRP A 342 15.75 -12.05 -10.49
CA TRP A 342 14.49 -12.61 -10.02
C TRP A 342 14.24 -13.99 -10.61
N THR A 343 13.75 -14.94 -9.81
CA THR A 343 13.39 -16.30 -10.27
C THR A 343 11.94 -16.44 -10.68
N VAL A 344 11.27 -15.35 -10.96
CA VAL A 344 9.90 -15.42 -11.44
C VAL A 344 9.96 -15.95 -12.88
N SER A 345 9.16 -16.95 -13.18
CA SER A 345 9.16 -17.54 -14.52
C SER A 345 8.49 -16.59 -15.51
N ARG A 346 8.93 -16.60 -16.76
CA ARG A 346 8.30 -15.88 -17.87
C ARG A 346 6.78 -16.10 -17.91
N GLY A 347 6.31 -17.29 -17.58
CA GLY A 347 4.90 -17.62 -17.58
C GLY A 347 4.04 -16.73 -16.66
N VAL A 348 4.63 -16.14 -15.62
CA VAL A 348 3.92 -15.14 -14.76
C VAL A 348 3.75 -13.82 -15.49
N TYR A 349 4.76 -13.37 -16.21
CA TYR A 349 4.69 -12.17 -17.04
C TYR A 349 3.64 -12.33 -18.15
N ASP A 350 3.70 -13.42 -18.91
CA ASP A 350 2.76 -13.69 -20.00
C ASP A 350 1.32 -13.85 -19.49
N TRP A 351 1.16 -14.46 -18.32
CA TRP A 351 -0.15 -14.55 -17.66
C TRP A 351 -0.66 -13.16 -17.28
N PHE A 352 0.16 -12.35 -16.60
CA PHE A 352 -0.24 -11.01 -16.15
C PHE A 352 -0.58 -10.10 -17.34
N PHE A 353 0.21 -10.17 -18.41
CA PHE A 353 -0.07 -9.42 -19.63
C PHE A 353 -1.45 -9.76 -20.22
N ARG A 354 -1.80 -11.05 -20.32
CA ARG A 354 -3.14 -11.48 -20.78
C ARG A 354 -4.27 -11.01 -19.86
N GLU A 355 -4.06 -11.06 -18.55
CA GLU A 355 -5.08 -10.58 -17.61
C GLU A 355 -5.18 -9.05 -17.61
N ALA A 356 -4.09 -8.34 -17.83
CA ALA A 356 -4.08 -6.88 -17.92
C ALA A 356 -4.90 -6.33 -19.10
N GLN A 357 -5.02 -7.11 -20.17
CA GLN A 357 -5.87 -6.76 -21.32
C GLN A 357 -7.37 -6.86 -21.02
N LYS A 358 -7.76 -7.69 -20.04
CA LYS A 358 -9.15 -7.99 -19.73
C LYS A 358 -9.67 -7.08 -18.62
N GLY A 359 -10.92 -6.62 -18.78
CA GLY A 359 -11.65 -5.93 -17.70
C GLY A 359 -10.89 -4.74 -17.10
N ALA A 360 -10.14 -4.00 -17.91
CA ALA A 360 -9.54 -2.75 -17.48
C ALA A 360 -10.64 -1.71 -17.25
N PHE A 361 -10.46 -0.88 -16.23
CA PHE A 361 -11.37 0.20 -15.89
C PHE A 361 -10.58 1.49 -15.67
N VAL A 362 -11.26 2.62 -15.77
CA VAL A 362 -10.67 3.93 -15.47
C VAL A 362 -10.10 3.91 -14.06
N GLY A 363 -8.86 4.38 -13.90
CA GLY A 363 -8.12 4.32 -12.63
C GLY A 363 -7.20 3.09 -12.49
N SER A 364 -7.45 1.97 -13.19
CA SER A 364 -6.55 0.81 -13.14
C SER A 364 -5.49 0.80 -14.25
N ARG A 365 -5.68 1.57 -15.32
CA ARG A 365 -4.86 1.55 -16.55
C ARG A 365 -3.38 1.81 -16.28
N TYR A 366 -3.09 2.88 -15.57
CA TYR A 366 -1.73 3.23 -15.13
C TYR A 366 -1.08 2.08 -14.35
N HIS A 367 -1.78 1.57 -13.35
CA HIS A 367 -1.27 0.54 -12.46
C HIS A 367 -1.05 -0.81 -13.15
N ARG A 368 -1.82 -1.12 -14.19
CA ARG A 368 -1.62 -2.33 -14.99
C ARG A 368 -0.33 -2.27 -15.80
N VAL A 369 -0.04 -1.13 -16.44
CA VAL A 369 1.24 -0.94 -17.14
C VAL A 369 2.41 -0.91 -16.16
N HIS A 370 2.26 -0.22 -15.02
CA HIS A 370 3.24 -0.19 -13.94
C HIS A 370 3.58 -1.58 -13.41
N ALA A 371 2.57 -2.39 -13.07
CA ALA A 371 2.77 -3.75 -12.57
C ALA A 371 3.39 -4.67 -13.65
N LEU A 372 3.00 -4.50 -14.93
CA LEU A 372 3.63 -5.24 -16.03
C LEU A 372 5.13 -4.90 -16.14
N ALA A 373 5.51 -3.63 -15.95
CA ALA A 373 6.92 -3.21 -15.91
C ALA A 373 7.70 -3.91 -14.79
N GLU A 374 7.11 -4.01 -13.60
CA GLU A 374 7.72 -4.75 -12.48
C GLU A 374 7.86 -6.25 -12.80
N PHE A 375 6.84 -6.87 -13.37
CA PHE A 375 6.92 -8.27 -13.78
C PHE A 375 7.96 -8.48 -14.88
N ALA A 376 8.08 -7.56 -15.84
CA ALA A 376 9.10 -7.63 -16.88
C ALA A 376 10.50 -7.72 -16.28
N VAL A 377 10.84 -6.84 -15.32
CA VAL A 377 12.14 -6.87 -14.64
C VAL A 377 12.30 -8.16 -13.83
N LYS A 378 11.28 -8.56 -13.06
CA LYS A 378 11.30 -9.77 -12.21
C LYS A 378 11.43 -11.05 -13.01
N CYS A 379 10.79 -11.13 -14.16
CA CYS A 379 10.78 -12.32 -15.04
C CYS A 379 11.94 -12.33 -16.03
N GLY A 380 12.70 -11.26 -16.09
CA GLY A 380 13.84 -11.18 -16.99
C GLY A 380 13.49 -10.85 -18.44
N ILE A 381 12.39 -10.18 -18.69
CA ILE A 381 11.98 -9.69 -20.00
C ILE A 381 12.85 -8.48 -20.37
N THR A 382 13.25 -8.38 -21.63
CA THR A 382 14.02 -7.24 -22.13
C THR A 382 13.13 -5.99 -22.22
N TYR A 383 13.75 -4.81 -22.16
CA TYR A 383 13.01 -3.56 -22.30
C TYR A 383 12.28 -3.46 -23.65
N ASP A 384 12.91 -3.91 -24.73
CA ASP A 384 12.30 -3.83 -26.07
C ASP A 384 11.07 -4.73 -26.21
N GLU A 385 11.10 -5.92 -25.63
CA GLU A 385 9.96 -6.81 -25.59
C GLU A 385 8.84 -6.22 -24.72
N PHE A 386 9.17 -5.83 -23.50
CA PHE A 386 8.22 -5.18 -22.59
C PHE A 386 7.60 -3.92 -23.20
N LYS A 387 8.40 -3.09 -23.89
CA LYS A 387 7.92 -1.86 -24.53
C LYS A 387 6.84 -2.14 -25.58
N LYS A 388 6.97 -3.23 -26.34
CA LYS A 388 5.96 -3.64 -27.33
C LYS A 388 4.66 -4.04 -26.63
N ASP A 389 4.75 -4.91 -25.62
CA ASP A 389 3.59 -5.39 -24.87
C ASP A 389 2.89 -4.25 -24.11
N ALA A 390 3.66 -3.38 -23.48
CA ALA A 390 3.13 -2.20 -22.81
C ALA A 390 2.41 -1.25 -23.80
N TYR A 391 2.95 -1.10 -25.02
CA TYR A 391 2.30 -0.28 -26.04
C TYR A 391 0.99 -0.89 -26.56
N GLU A 392 0.88 -2.21 -26.59
CA GLU A 392 -0.40 -2.89 -26.88
C GLU A 392 -1.44 -2.58 -25.82
N LEU A 393 -1.06 -2.62 -24.52
CA LEU A 393 -1.94 -2.18 -23.44
C LEU A 393 -2.34 -0.71 -23.58
N TYR A 394 -1.40 0.15 -23.97
CA TYR A 394 -1.69 1.57 -24.19
C TYR A 394 -2.77 1.77 -25.25
N LYS A 395 -2.69 1.07 -26.38
CA LYS A 395 -3.72 1.15 -27.44
C LYS A 395 -5.11 0.77 -26.91
N ILE A 396 -5.18 -0.38 -26.20
CA ILE A 396 -6.44 -0.85 -25.61
C ILE A 396 -6.98 0.19 -24.61
N PHE A 397 -6.10 0.72 -23.75
CA PHE A 397 -6.52 1.61 -22.67
C PHE A 397 -6.86 3.03 -23.14
N SER A 398 -6.26 3.50 -24.24
CA SER A 398 -6.59 4.81 -24.82
C SER A 398 -7.99 4.82 -25.49
N GLU A 399 -8.48 3.65 -25.89
CA GLU A 399 -9.80 3.48 -26.52
C GLU A 399 -10.92 3.15 -25.51
N LEU A 400 -10.54 2.79 -24.28
CA LEU A 400 -11.47 2.26 -23.28
C LEU A 400 -12.54 3.28 -22.85
N ASP A 401 -12.12 4.55 -22.74
CA ASP A 401 -13.00 5.64 -22.31
C ASP A 401 -12.58 6.93 -23.04
N LYS A 402 -13.46 7.48 -23.85
CA LYS A 402 -13.23 8.71 -24.62
C LYS A 402 -13.35 9.96 -23.74
N ASP A 403 -14.12 9.89 -22.67
CA ASP A 403 -14.34 11.00 -21.75
C ASP A 403 -13.17 11.15 -20.78
N GLU A 404 -12.49 10.04 -20.45
CA GLU A 404 -11.27 9.99 -19.67
C GLU A 404 -10.15 9.23 -20.40
N PRO A 405 -9.56 9.81 -21.46
CA PRO A 405 -8.53 9.14 -22.23
C PRO A 405 -7.29 8.85 -21.38
N PHE A 406 -6.70 7.66 -21.60
CA PHE A 406 -5.39 7.33 -21.03
C PHE A 406 -4.31 8.03 -21.85
N HIS A 407 -3.77 9.12 -21.34
CA HIS A 407 -2.81 9.95 -22.08
C HIS A 407 -1.45 9.26 -22.23
N TYR A 408 -0.77 9.58 -23.35
CA TYR A 408 0.56 9.03 -23.64
C TYR A 408 1.59 9.33 -22.55
N GLN A 409 1.51 10.48 -21.88
CA GLN A 409 2.37 10.86 -20.77
C GLN A 409 2.19 9.95 -19.54
N GLU A 410 0.96 9.56 -19.23
CA GLU A 410 0.65 8.61 -18.15
C GLU A 410 1.21 7.23 -18.47
N PHE A 411 1.06 6.81 -19.72
CA PHE A 411 1.66 5.58 -20.22
C PHE A 411 3.18 5.60 -20.10
N VAL A 412 3.84 6.68 -20.56
CA VAL A 412 5.31 6.82 -20.45
C VAL A 412 5.76 6.74 -19.00
N LYS A 413 5.04 7.38 -18.08
CA LYS A 413 5.35 7.33 -16.65
C LYS A 413 5.22 5.91 -16.09
N ALA A 414 4.13 5.21 -16.41
CA ALA A 414 3.91 3.83 -15.96
C ALA A 414 4.93 2.85 -16.55
N ARG A 415 5.24 2.99 -17.85
CA ARG A 415 6.26 2.19 -18.54
C ARG A 415 7.65 2.39 -17.94
N ASP A 416 7.98 3.61 -17.57
CA ASP A 416 9.30 3.99 -17.08
C ASP A 416 9.63 3.41 -15.69
N GLU A 417 8.63 2.84 -15.00
CA GLU A 417 8.84 2.05 -13.80
C GLU A 417 9.74 0.82 -14.04
N TYR A 418 9.90 0.37 -15.28
CA TYR A 418 10.88 -0.64 -15.64
C TYR A 418 12.31 -0.28 -15.18
N PHE A 419 12.66 1.02 -15.19
CA PHE A 419 13.96 1.52 -14.78
C PHE A 419 14.05 1.91 -13.29
N SER A 420 12.94 1.78 -12.56
CA SER A 420 12.89 2.14 -11.15
C SER A 420 13.53 1.04 -10.29
N THR A 421 14.41 1.42 -9.38
CA THR A 421 14.99 0.51 -8.38
C THR A 421 14.10 0.29 -7.16
N ILE A 422 13.04 1.10 -7.03
CA ILE A 422 12.15 1.12 -5.86
C ILE A 422 10.91 0.28 -6.10
N SER A 423 10.35 0.34 -7.30
CA SER A 423 9.07 -0.29 -7.66
C SER A 423 9.10 -1.81 -7.67
N HIS A 424 10.28 -2.42 -7.81
CA HIS A 424 10.42 -3.89 -7.74
C HIS A 424 10.03 -4.51 -6.38
N LYS A 425 9.56 -3.70 -5.46
CA LYS A 425 9.15 -4.09 -4.10
C LYS A 425 7.64 -4.10 -3.90
N SER A 426 6.84 -3.83 -4.93
CA SER A 426 5.39 -3.84 -4.80
C SER A 426 4.90 -5.18 -4.27
N THR A 427 4.05 -5.12 -3.26
CA THR A 427 3.46 -6.30 -2.67
C THR A 427 2.37 -6.84 -3.57
N ARG A 428 2.10 -8.14 -3.47
CA ARG A 428 0.97 -8.76 -4.15
C ARG A 428 -0.34 -8.02 -3.87
N ASP A 429 -0.61 -7.72 -2.60
CA ASP A 429 -1.83 -7.03 -2.17
C ASP A 429 -1.97 -5.65 -2.79
N TRP A 430 -0.86 -4.94 -2.98
CA TRP A 430 -0.87 -3.65 -3.67
C TRP A 430 -1.20 -3.82 -5.16
N ILE A 431 -0.57 -4.80 -5.82
CA ILE A 431 -0.84 -5.08 -7.25
C ILE A 431 -2.30 -5.49 -7.43
N GLU A 432 -2.83 -6.41 -6.61
CA GLU A 432 -4.23 -6.86 -6.70
C GLU A 432 -5.21 -5.69 -6.52
N ARG A 433 -4.99 -4.82 -5.53
CA ARG A 433 -5.87 -3.67 -5.27
C ARG A 433 -5.83 -2.63 -6.37
N SER A 434 -4.63 -2.30 -6.86
CA SER A 434 -4.46 -1.24 -7.86
C SER A 434 -4.81 -1.66 -9.28
N THR A 435 -4.67 -2.94 -9.62
CA THR A 435 -4.95 -3.46 -10.97
C THR A 435 -6.29 -4.15 -11.11
N GLY A 436 -6.89 -4.58 -9.99
CA GLY A 436 -8.07 -5.45 -9.97
C GLY A 436 -7.80 -6.89 -10.42
N ILE A 437 -6.53 -7.28 -10.60
CA ILE A 437 -6.14 -8.63 -11.07
C ILE A 437 -5.77 -9.49 -9.88
N HIS A 438 -6.57 -10.51 -9.61
CA HIS A 438 -6.33 -11.42 -8.49
C HIS A 438 -5.23 -12.43 -8.79
N MET A 439 -4.24 -12.50 -7.91
CA MET A 439 -3.09 -13.39 -8.02
C MET A 439 -3.16 -14.52 -7.00
N LYS A 440 -2.87 -15.74 -7.42
CA LYS A 440 -2.74 -16.86 -6.47
C LYS A 440 -1.57 -16.61 -5.51
N PRO A 441 -1.73 -16.92 -4.20
CA PRO A 441 -0.63 -16.77 -3.26
C PRO A 441 0.60 -17.54 -3.72
N PRO A 442 1.81 -16.94 -3.66
CA PRO A 442 3.02 -17.65 -3.99
C PRO A 442 3.21 -18.80 -3.00
N ALA A 443 3.49 -19.97 -3.50
CA ALA A 443 3.95 -21.07 -2.67
C ALA A 443 5.34 -20.70 -2.09
N LYS A 444 5.43 -20.50 -0.78
CA LYS A 444 6.70 -20.20 -0.08
C LYS A 444 7.57 -21.45 -0.03
N ARG A 445 8.25 -21.78 -1.14
CA ARG A 445 9.04 -23.01 -1.28
C ARG A 445 10.54 -22.79 -1.25
N ASN A 446 11.02 -21.56 -1.12
CA ASN A 446 12.45 -21.23 -1.15
C ASN A 446 13.21 -21.83 -2.35
N GLY A 447 12.57 -21.88 -3.54
CA GLY A 447 13.15 -22.47 -4.74
C GLY A 447 13.04 -24.00 -4.84
N ARG A 448 12.44 -24.67 -3.87
CA ARG A 448 12.23 -26.13 -3.86
C ARG A 448 10.99 -26.51 -4.68
N SER A 449 10.93 -27.76 -5.15
CA SER A 449 9.70 -28.33 -5.66
C SER A 449 8.63 -28.40 -4.55
N ARG A 450 7.35 -28.63 -4.91
CA ARG A 450 6.31 -28.82 -3.91
C ARG A 450 6.60 -30.02 -3.01
N GLN A 451 7.08 -31.09 -3.59
CA GLN A 451 7.37 -32.34 -2.89
C GLN A 451 8.54 -32.16 -1.92
N ASP A 452 9.66 -31.60 -2.41
CA ASP A 452 10.84 -31.31 -1.55
C ASP A 452 10.50 -30.36 -0.41
N HIS A 453 9.65 -29.36 -0.68
CA HIS A 453 9.23 -28.43 0.37
C HIS A 453 8.38 -29.09 1.45
N LEU A 454 7.45 -29.96 1.06
CA LEU A 454 6.63 -30.73 1.98
C LEU A 454 7.48 -31.72 2.79
N GLN A 455 8.43 -32.38 2.14
CA GLN A 455 9.36 -33.31 2.77
C GLN A 455 10.30 -32.60 3.77
N ALA A 456 10.81 -31.41 3.41
CA ALA A 456 11.62 -30.59 4.31
C ALA A 456 10.85 -30.07 5.54
N ASP A 457 9.54 -29.98 5.46
CA ASP A 457 8.68 -29.56 6.57
C ASP A 457 8.35 -30.72 7.54
N VAL A 458 8.69 -31.97 7.16
CA VAL A 458 8.58 -33.13 8.04
C VAL A 458 9.81 -33.18 8.93
N VAL A 459 9.72 -32.59 10.10
CA VAL A 459 10.79 -32.60 11.09
C VAL A 459 10.42 -33.51 12.24
N ILE A 460 11.30 -34.45 12.53
CA ILE A 460 11.12 -35.38 13.67
C ILE A 460 11.89 -34.81 14.85
N ASN A 461 11.22 -34.67 15.97
CA ASN A 461 11.88 -34.34 17.23
C ASN A 461 12.76 -35.52 17.65
N LYS A 462 14.08 -35.31 17.74
CA LYS A 462 15.05 -36.37 18.06
C LYS A 462 14.86 -36.96 19.46
N GLU A 463 14.30 -36.19 20.39
CA GLU A 463 14.07 -36.64 21.77
C GLU A 463 12.81 -37.48 21.90
N THR A 464 11.75 -37.14 21.18
CA THR A 464 10.45 -37.76 21.30
C THR A 464 10.13 -38.73 20.15
N GLY A 465 10.93 -38.75 19.09
CA GLY A 465 10.66 -39.52 17.88
C GLY A 465 9.39 -39.10 17.14
N ARG A 466 8.77 -37.98 17.55
CA ARG A 466 7.49 -37.51 16.99
C ARG A 466 7.73 -36.34 16.02
N PRO A 467 6.99 -36.27 14.94
CA PRO A 467 7.09 -35.14 14.02
C PRO A 467 6.52 -33.87 14.62
N ILE A 468 7.17 -32.77 14.32
CA ILE A 468 6.72 -31.43 14.66
C ILE A 468 5.70 -30.99 13.63
N MET A 469 4.43 -30.97 13.99
CA MET A 469 3.33 -30.61 13.09
C MET A 469 3.35 -29.14 12.68
N ASN A 470 3.14 -28.90 11.40
CA ASN A 470 2.98 -27.54 10.86
C ASN A 470 1.49 -27.15 10.86
N ASN A 471 1.20 -25.86 11.03
CA ASN A 471 -0.17 -25.32 11.00
C ASN A 471 -0.78 -25.31 9.58
N CYS A 472 0.00 -25.46 8.52
CA CYS A 472 -0.49 -25.57 7.16
C CYS A 472 -1.13 -26.93 6.92
N LYS A 473 -2.40 -26.97 6.47
CA LYS A 473 -3.14 -28.22 6.22
C LYS A 473 -2.39 -29.16 5.26
N ALA A 474 -1.88 -28.64 4.13
CA ALA A 474 -1.18 -29.46 3.14
C ALA A 474 0.10 -30.11 3.72
N ASN A 475 0.87 -29.37 4.52
CA ASN A 475 2.07 -29.88 5.15
C ASN A 475 1.72 -30.89 6.25
N ARG A 476 0.64 -30.67 6.98
CA ARG A 476 0.15 -31.62 7.98
C ARG A 476 -0.31 -32.92 7.36
N ASP A 477 -1.08 -32.86 6.27
CA ASP A 477 -1.59 -34.06 5.58
C ASP A 477 -0.41 -34.87 4.97
N PHE A 478 0.56 -34.19 4.38
CA PHE A 478 1.78 -34.83 3.89
C PHE A 478 2.61 -35.44 5.03
N THR A 479 2.78 -34.72 6.13
CA THR A 479 3.49 -35.21 7.33
C THR A 479 2.81 -36.46 7.88
N LEU A 480 1.48 -36.48 7.97
CA LEU A 480 0.73 -37.64 8.40
C LEU A 480 0.88 -38.85 7.44
N GLN A 481 0.90 -38.59 6.14
CA GLN A 481 1.15 -39.62 5.13
C GLN A 481 2.57 -40.17 5.26
N TYR A 482 3.59 -39.32 5.27
CA TYR A 482 4.98 -39.72 5.48
C TYR A 482 5.17 -40.55 6.74
N MET A 483 4.55 -40.16 7.85
CA MET A 483 4.59 -40.89 9.11
C MET A 483 3.98 -42.29 9.00
N ARG A 484 2.86 -42.43 8.27
CA ARG A 484 2.23 -43.75 8.04
C ARG A 484 3.14 -44.67 7.21
N GLU A 485 3.72 -44.12 6.14
CA GLU A 485 4.61 -44.87 5.23
C GLU A 485 5.91 -45.30 5.90
N ASN A 486 6.39 -44.54 6.89
CA ASN A 486 7.64 -44.84 7.61
C ASN A 486 7.40 -45.47 8.99
N GLY A 487 6.19 -45.87 9.32
CA GLY A 487 5.87 -46.51 10.61
C GLY A 487 6.03 -45.61 11.82
N LEU A 488 6.13 -44.29 11.62
CA LEU A 488 6.34 -43.28 12.66
C LEU A 488 5.02 -42.84 13.33
N ILE A 489 3.88 -43.10 12.72
CA ILE A 489 2.61 -43.06 13.39
C ILE A 489 2.45 -44.37 14.14
N THR A 490 2.70 -44.32 15.42
CA THR A 490 1.90 -45.06 16.33
C THR A 490 0.50 -44.44 16.35
N GLY A 491 -0.20 -44.53 15.21
CA GLY A 491 -1.62 -44.27 15.19
C GLY A 491 -2.23 -45.13 16.26
N ARG A 492 -3.25 -44.63 16.98
CA ARG A 492 -4.08 -45.45 17.81
C ARG A 492 -4.28 -46.78 17.09
N PRO A 493 -3.91 -47.93 17.69
CA PRO A 493 -4.05 -49.22 17.01
C PRO A 493 -5.43 -49.32 16.40
N VAL A 494 -5.55 -49.81 15.18
CA VAL A 494 -6.84 -50.06 14.55
C VAL A 494 -7.62 -50.93 15.55
N GLY A 495 -8.71 -50.41 16.10
CA GLY A 495 -9.47 -51.06 17.18
C GLY A 495 -9.23 -50.56 18.60
N SER A 496 -8.12 -49.82 18.91
CA SER A 496 -7.87 -49.33 20.28
C SER A 496 -8.62 -48.02 20.60
N GLY A 497 -9.42 -47.54 19.71
CA GLY A 497 -9.81 -46.15 19.82
C GLY A 497 -11.25 -45.81 19.72
N THR A 498 -12.11 -46.71 19.42
CA THR A 498 -13.51 -46.40 19.58
C THR A 498 -13.95 -46.93 20.96
N LYS A 499 -14.26 -46.03 21.86
CA LYS A 499 -15.01 -46.35 23.08
C LYS A 499 -16.37 -46.97 22.71
N GLN A 500 -16.63 -47.19 21.42
CA GLN A 500 -17.80 -47.87 20.87
C GLN A 500 -17.93 -49.28 21.41
N ALA A 501 -16.90 -50.11 21.22
CA ALA A 501 -16.91 -51.48 21.70
C ALA A 501 -17.13 -51.56 23.23
N GLN A 502 -16.54 -50.60 23.94
CA GLN A 502 -16.70 -50.52 25.38
C GLN A 502 -18.12 -50.08 25.79
N VAL A 503 -18.72 -49.15 25.07
CA VAL A 503 -20.11 -48.70 25.30
C VAL A 503 -21.10 -49.80 24.94
N GLU A 504 -20.91 -50.45 23.77
CA GLU A 504 -21.78 -51.55 23.32
C GLU A 504 -21.67 -52.78 24.23
N ALA A 505 -20.48 -53.17 24.67
CA ALA A 505 -20.28 -54.27 25.61
C ALA A 505 -20.94 -53.96 26.98
N TRP A 506 -20.79 -52.75 27.47
CA TRP A 506 -21.42 -52.34 28.72
C TRP A 506 -22.95 -52.32 28.61
N GLN A 507 -23.49 -51.81 27.49
CA GLN A 507 -24.93 -51.77 27.22
C GLN A 507 -25.52 -53.20 27.14
N ALA A 508 -24.81 -54.11 26.45
CA ALA A 508 -25.21 -55.52 26.36
C ALA A 508 -25.18 -56.22 27.70
N ALA A 509 -24.22 -55.91 28.58
CA ALA A 509 -24.12 -56.50 29.94
C ALA A 509 -25.09 -55.88 30.92
N ASN A 510 -25.68 -54.73 30.65
CA ASN A 510 -26.60 -54.02 31.58
C ASN A 510 -27.89 -53.58 30.86
N PRO A 511 -28.70 -54.53 30.41
CA PRO A 511 -29.94 -54.21 29.69
C PRO A 511 -30.89 -53.41 30.59
N GLY A 512 -31.40 -52.28 30.07
CA GLY A 512 -32.33 -51.44 30.85
C GLY A 512 -31.66 -50.30 31.63
N SER A 513 -30.33 -50.23 31.65
CA SER A 513 -29.58 -49.12 32.28
C SER A 513 -29.56 -47.88 31.41
N SER A 514 -29.39 -46.72 32.05
CA SER A 514 -29.37 -45.44 31.33
C SER A 514 -27.97 -45.09 30.79
N LYS A 515 -27.93 -44.13 29.83
CA LYS A 515 -26.68 -43.55 29.34
C LYS A 515 -25.84 -42.88 30.45
N ALA A 516 -26.51 -42.36 31.46
CA ALA A 516 -25.88 -41.75 32.62
C ALA A 516 -25.20 -42.81 33.52
N ASP A 517 -25.79 -43.99 33.64
CA ASP A 517 -25.21 -45.09 34.39
C ASP A 517 -23.96 -45.63 33.70
N CYS A 518 -24.02 -45.76 32.38
CA CYS A 518 -22.85 -46.12 31.56
C CYS A 518 -21.71 -45.08 31.72
N ALA A 519 -22.03 -43.81 31.74
CA ALA A 519 -21.02 -42.76 31.93
C ALA A 519 -20.35 -42.86 33.30
N ARG A 520 -21.13 -43.09 34.33
CA ARG A 520 -20.63 -43.28 35.71
C ARG A 520 -19.78 -44.53 35.88
N ALA A 521 -20.22 -45.63 35.30
CA ALA A 521 -19.55 -46.93 35.43
C ALA A 521 -18.25 -47.02 34.59
N THR A 522 -18.23 -46.41 33.38
CA THR A 522 -17.09 -46.53 32.44
C THR A 522 -16.15 -45.35 32.44
N GLY A 523 -16.52 -44.22 33.06
CA GLY A 523 -15.77 -42.96 32.96
C GLY A 523 -15.71 -42.36 31.55
N ILE A 524 -16.56 -42.84 30.64
CA ILE A 524 -16.61 -42.33 29.26
C ILE A 524 -17.47 -41.07 29.22
N ASP A 525 -16.97 -40.05 28.52
CA ASP A 525 -17.69 -38.81 28.33
C ASP A 525 -19.11 -39.03 27.78
N PRO A 526 -20.15 -38.41 28.39
CA PRO A 526 -21.54 -38.58 27.98
C PRO A 526 -21.83 -38.30 26.51
N LYS A 527 -21.08 -37.38 25.84
CA LYS A 527 -21.23 -37.13 24.41
C LYS A 527 -20.75 -38.32 23.58
N THR A 528 -19.68 -38.97 24.02
CA THR A 528 -19.15 -40.19 23.38
C THR A 528 -20.12 -41.36 23.55
N ILE A 529 -20.73 -41.54 24.74
CA ILE A 529 -21.75 -42.56 24.99
C ILE A 529 -22.97 -42.31 24.09
N ARG A 530 -23.49 -41.09 24.04
CA ARG A 530 -24.63 -40.73 23.16
C ARG A 530 -24.40 -41.11 21.71
N LYS A 531 -23.17 -40.99 21.24
CA LYS A 531 -22.77 -41.29 19.85
C LYS A 531 -22.86 -42.80 19.53
N TRP A 532 -22.57 -43.66 20.51
CA TRP A 532 -22.42 -45.10 20.30
C TRP A 532 -23.50 -45.94 21.02
N TRP A 533 -24.45 -45.28 21.68
CA TRP A 533 -25.58 -45.93 22.35
C TRP A 533 -26.61 -46.34 21.31
N LYS A 534 -26.92 -47.65 21.25
CA LYS A 534 -27.96 -48.21 20.38
C LYS A 534 -29.30 -48.28 21.06
#